data_6a92a9edff675a5fb5ab207990f19e3e
#
_entry.id   6a92a9edff675a5fb5ab207990f19e3e
#
_cell.length_a   1.000
_cell.length_b   1.000
_cell.length_c   1.000
_cell.angle_alpha   90.00
_cell.angle_beta   90.00
_cell.angle_gamma   90.00
#
_symmetry.space_group_name_H-M   'P 1'
#
loop_
_entity.id
_entity.type
_entity.pdbx_description
1 polymer ?
#
loop_
_entity_poly.entity_id
_entity_poly.type
_entity_poly.pdbx_seq_one_letter_code
_entity_poly.pdbx_strand_id
1 'polypeptide(L)'
;MKIRRILSVFLLSVLLAALFLTPCAYALEEPTLDARNALLVDVTADRVLYGYKEKEKAYPASITKVMTALLVLEAVDRGELSLSQPITASNVAVTSITADSSTAGIVADEVLSVEELLYCLLIVSANESANVLAEAVAGTIPDFVDKMNQRAQELGCEGTHFVNPNGLHDPNHYTTAWDIYLIAREAMKHELFTTICSSKAHNVPATNKSKARELHSTNALISNWRTLGYIYDYADGLKTGSTPEAGRCLLATAVKDGRRLISVVLGCSVKNIGGQDRLMNFVDSATLLDWGYNNFSVKTIFTTEDLIQEVPVALSKETNGVLVHAAEDVSFLLPNDVTPDMLVRKVTVYGDTAYAPIEAGQELGEMTLSYDGYTYATVKLLAADSVSVNRFLQGKYILGQFFSKTIVKIITIVVILLALFLVVWFKMLRPKKRYSSRRKNGSGFRNYRGRRR
;
A
#
# COMPACT_ATOMS: atom_id res chain seq x y z
N MET A 1 -32.76 0.49 53.15
CA MET A 1 -31.48 -0.24 52.97
C MET A 1 -31.54 -1.42 52.00
N LYS A 2 -32.56 -2.30 52.04
CA LYS A 2 -32.66 -3.50 51.17
C LYS A 2 -32.74 -3.20 49.65
N ILE A 3 -33.55 -2.22 49.25
CA ILE A 3 -33.73 -1.82 47.82
C ILE A 3 -32.42 -1.29 47.20
N ARG A 4 -31.61 -0.49 47.91
CA ARG A 4 -30.33 0.02 47.40
C ARG A 4 -29.31 -1.12 47.18
N ARG A 5 -29.30 -2.17 48.03
CA ARG A 5 -28.44 -3.33 47.85
C ARG A 5 -28.86 -4.18 46.65
N ILE A 6 -30.16 -4.36 46.43
CA ILE A 6 -30.68 -5.11 45.27
C ILE A 6 -30.32 -4.36 43.94
N LEU A 7 -30.48 -3.03 43.93
CA LEU A 7 -30.12 -2.21 42.76
C LEU A 7 -28.59 -2.26 42.48
N SER A 8 -27.76 -2.23 43.51
CA SER A 8 -26.30 -2.33 43.36
C SER A 8 -25.84 -3.70 42.83
N VAL A 9 -26.48 -4.79 43.30
CA VAL A 9 -26.19 -6.14 42.81
C VAL A 9 -26.66 -6.30 41.37
N PHE A 10 -27.83 -5.77 41.02
CA PHE A 10 -28.33 -5.79 39.63
C PHE A 10 -27.46 -4.95 38.70
N LEU A 11 -27.02 -3.76 39.09
CA LEU A 11 -26.08 -2.94 38.30
C LEU A 11 -24.73 -3.66 38.10
N LEU A 12 -24.23 -4.31 39.15
CA LEU A 12 -22.97 -5.06 39.09
C LEU A 12 -23.09 -6.29 38.17
N SER A 13 -24.23 -7.00 38.20
CA SER A 13 -24.47 -8.13 37.31
C SER A 13 -24.63 -7.72 35.85
N VAL A 14 -25.26 -6.57 35.55
CA VAL A 14 -25.35 -5.98 34.22
C VAL A 14 -23.97 -5.52 33.72
N LEU A 15 -23.17 -4.91 34.61
CA LEU A 15 -21.79 -4.53 34.27
C LEU A 15 -20.89 -5.75 34.01
N LEU A 16 -21.03 -6.82 34.81
CA LEU A 16 -20.32 -8.07 34.56
C LEU A 16 -20.79 -8.75 33.25
N ALA A 17 -22.10 -8.76 32.97
CA ALA A 17 -22.61 -9.30 31.73
C ALA A 17 -22.14 -8.52 30.49
N ALA A 18 -22.00 -7.19 30.59
CA ALA A 18 -21.44 -6.35 29.53
C ALA A 18 -19.95 -6.63 29.25
N LEU A 19 -19.19 -7.07 30.25
CA LEU A 19 -17.79 -7.49 30.08
C LEU A 19 -17.63 -8.83 29.31
N PHE A 20 -18.68 -9.67 29.27
CA PHE A 20 -18.71 -10.92 28.50
C PHE A 20 -19.29 -10.75 27.08
N LEU A 21 -19.79 -9.55 26.73
CA LEU A 21 -20.32 -9.20 25.42
C LEU A 21 -19.27 -8.49 24.54
N THR A 22 -17.96 -8.62 24.86
CA THR A 22 -16.95 -8.24 23.87
C THR A 22 -17.14 -9.17 22.68
N PRO A 23 -17.39 -8.65 21.46
CA PRO A 23 -17.37 -9.49 20.27
C PRO A 23 -16.01 -10.14 20.25
N CYS A 24 -15.98 -11.47 20.35
CA CYS A 24 -14.79 -12.25 20.06
C CYS A 24 -14.48 -11.95 18.58
N ALA A 25 -13.51 -11.09 18.32
CA ALA A 25 -12.97 -10.99 16.98
C ALA A 25 -12.46 -12.39 16.66
N TYR A 26 -13.12 -13.11 15.78
CA TYR A 26 -12.61 -14.35 15.25
C TYR A 26 -11.34 -13.96 14.49
N ALA A 27 -10.19 -14.14 15.13
CA ALA A 27 -8.92 -14.07 14.44
C ALA A 27 -8.96 -15.14 13.34
N LEU A 28 -8.66 -14.74 12.13
CA LEU A 28 -8.56 -15.65 10.99
C LEU A 28 -7.60 -16.77 11.37
N GLU A 29 -8.03 -18.06 11.27
CA GLU A 29 -7.19 -19.19 11.62
C GLU A 29 -5.99 -19.24 10.67
N GLU A 30 -4.79 -19.08 11.23
CA GLU A 30 -3.55 -19.09 10.45
C GLU A 30 -3.18 -20.52 10.04
N PRO A 31 -2.59 -20.68 8.83
CA PRO A 31 -2.18 -21.99 8.35
C PRO A 31 -0.99 -22.51 9.17
N THR A 32 -1.01 -23.79 9.51
CA THR A 32 0.13 -24.47 10.14
C THR A 32 1.13 -24.88 9.06
N LEU A 33 2.34 -24.34 9.12
CA LEU A 33 3.41 -24.55 8.15
C LEU A 33 4.63 -25.25 8.77
N ASP A 34 5.41 -25.90 7.94
CA ASP A 34 6.73 -26.46 8.26
C ASP A 34 7.85 -25.45 8.04
N ALA A 35 7.63 -24.45 7.18
CA ALA A 35 8.58 -23.42 6.83
C ALA A 35 9.09 -22.65 8.07
N ARG A 36 10.40 -22.39 8.11
CA ARG A 36 11.03 -21.54 9.14
C ARG A 36 10.70 -20.07 8.96
N ASN A 37 10.56 -19.64 7.70
CA ASN A 37 10.18 -18.29 7.31
C ASN A 37 9.17 -18.40 6.18
N ALA A 38 8.09 -17.63 6.26
CA ALA A 38 7.04 -17.66 5.25
C ALA A 38 6.45 -16.27 5.01
N LEU A 39 6.03 -16.04 3.77
CA LEU A 39 5.37 -14.81 3.36
C LEU A 39 4.34 -15.14 2.27
N LEU A 40 3.18 -14.52 2.36
CA LEU A 40 2.17 -14.52 1.30
C LEU A 40 1.74 -13.09 0.99
N VAL A 41 1.83 -12.69 -0.27
CA VAL A 41 1.42 -11.36 -0.72
C VAL A 41 0.43 -11.48 -1.86
N ASP A 42 -0.67 -10.74 -1.78
CA ASP A 42 -1.53 -10.47 -2.93
C ASP A 42 -0.95 -9.27 -3.69
N VAL A 43 -0.36 -9.56 -4.86
CA VAL A 43 0.30 -8.54 -5.69
C VAL A 43 -0.71 -7.65 -6.39
N THR A 44 -1.90 -8.18 -6.69
CA THR A 44 -2.98 -7.43 -7.34
C THR A 44 -3.53 -6.35 -6.41
N ALA A 45 -3.62 -6.65 -5.12
CA ALA A 45 -4.09 -5.72 -4.08
C ALA A 45 -2.94 -4.99 -3.35
N ASP A 46 -1.68 -5.27 -3.70
CA ASP A 46 -0.46 -4.80 -3.01
C ASP A 46 -0.54 -5.01 -1.48
N ARG A 47 -0.95 -6.21 -1.06
CA ARG A 47 -1.24 -6.51 0.34
C ARG A 47 -0.54 -7.77 0.84
N VAL A 48 0.15 -7.65 1.98
CA VAL A 48 0.63 -8.82 2.74
C VAL A 48 -0.57 -9.50 3.40
N LEU A 49 -0.77 -10.78 3.09
CA LEU A 49 -1.84 -11.61 3.67
C LEU A 49 -1.36 -12.42 4.87
N TYR A 50 -0.11 -12.89 4.82
CA TYR A 50 0.51 -13.70 5.87
C TYR A 50 2.00 -13.40 5.97
N GLY A 51 2.53 -13.34 7.19
CA GLY A 51 3.96 -13.17 7.46
C GLY A 51 4.36 -13.95 8.71
N TYR A 52 5.30 -14.86 8.57
CA TYR A 52 5.89 -15.59 9.68
C TYR A 52 7.41 -15.48 9.60
N LYS A 53 8.01 -14.72 10.53
CA LYS A 53 9.46 -14.46 10.53
C LYS A 53 9.98 -14.00 9.17
N GLU A 54 9.16 -13.27 8.43
CA GLU A 54 9.39 -12.92 7.03
C GLU A 54 10.60 -12.00 6.84
N LYS A 55 11.04 -11.33 7.91
CA LYS A 55 12.24 -10.46 7.93
C LYS A 55 13.43 -11.09 8.65
N GLU A 56 13.29 -12.28 9.23
CA GLU A 56 14.43 -13.00 9.81
C GLU A 56 15.32 -13.59 8.72
N LYS A 57 16.63 -13.61 8.98
CA LYS A 57 17.64 -14.15 8.04
C LYS A 57 17.45 -15.64 7.78
N ALA A 58 17.54 -16.01 6.51
CA ALA A 58 17.49 -17.37 6.01
C ALA A 58 18.48 -17.55 4.85
N TYR A 59 18.78 -18.79 4.50
CA TYR A 59 19.60 -19.12 3.34
C TYR A 59 18.70 -19.33 2.12
N PRO A 60 18.93 -18.57 1.00
CA PRO A 60 18.05 -18.63 -0.17
C PRO A 60 18.24 -19.88 -1.03
N ALA A 61 19.39 -20.56 -0.93
CA ALA A 61 19.79 -21.55 -1.91
C ALA A 61 19.62 -21.02 -3.34
N SER A 62 19.18 -21.86 -4.28
CA SER A 62 19.00 -21.47 -5.69
C SER A 62 17.89 -20.44 -5.97
N ILE A 63 17.14 -19.95 -4.98
CA ILE A 63 16.27 -18.78 -5.18
C ILE A 63 17.11 -17.54 -5.53
N THR A 64 18.37 -17.49 -5.13
CA THR A 64 19.39 -16.49 -5.53
C THR A 64 19.36 -16.20 -7.04
N LYS A 65 19.09 -17.22 -7.87
CA LYS A 65 19.09 -17.11 -9.33
C LYS A 65 18.00 -16.18 -9.87
N VAL A 66 17.03 -15.81 -9.06
CA VAL A 66 16.04 -14.78 -9.41
C VAL A 66 16.71 -13.40 -9.53
N MET A 67 17.63 -13.07 -8.60
CA MET A 67 18.44 -11.85 -8.70
C MET A 67 19.39 -11.91 -9.89
N THR A 68 19.98 -13.08 -10.15
CA THR A 68 20.85 -13.27 -11.33
C THR A 68 20.07 -13.04 -12.63
N ALA A 69 18.88 -13.62 -12.76
CA ALA A 69 18.02 -13.43 -13.91
C ALA A 69 17.59 -11.97 -14.07
N LEU A 70 17.22 -11.31 -12.97
CA LEU A 70 16.84 -9.89 -12.95
C LEU A 70 17.94 -9.01 -13.54
N LEU A 71 19.18 -9.13 -13.06
CA LEU A 71 20.30 -8.32 -13.55
C LEU A 71 20.63 -8.59 -15.02
N VAL A 72 20.49 -9.84 -15.48
CA VAL A 72 20.67 -10.19 -16.90
C VAL A 72 19.59 -9.54 -17.76
N LEU A 73 18.33 -9.61 -17.35
CA LEU A 73 17.20 -9.02 -18.08
C LEU A 73 17.29 -7.49 -18.09
N GLU A 74 17.67 -6.88 -16.99
CA GLU A 74 17.94 -5.44 -16.94
C GLU A 74 19.10 -5.03 -17.86
N ALA A 75 20.15 -5.85 -18.00
CA ALA A 75 21.24 -5.61 -18.95
C ALA A 75 20.74 -5.72 -20.41
N VAL A 76 19.81 -6.63 -20.68
CA VAL A 76 19.15 -6.73 -22.01
C VAL A 76 18.29 -5.48 -22.27
N ASP A 77 17.52 -5.02 -21.30
CA ASP A 77 16.67 -3.81 -21.46
C ASP A 77 17.50 -2.54 -21.69
N ARG A 78 18.71 -2.47 -21.08
CA ARG A 78 19.66 -1.37 -21.32
C ARG A 78 20.43 -1.51 -22.64
N GLY A 79 20.26 -2.61 -23.39
CA GLY A 79 20.97 -2.86 -24.64
C GLY A 79 22.46 -3.23 -24.46
N GLU A 80 22.88 -3.57 -23.23
CA GLU A 80 24.24 -4.05 -22.92
C GLU A 80 24.44 -5.51 -23.37
N LEU A 81 23.35 -6.30 -23.37
CA LEU A 81 23.26 -7.65 -23.90
C LEU A 81 22.10 -7.76 -24.88
N SER A 82 22.10 -8.80 -25.73
CA SER A 82 20.91 -9.21 -26.45
C SER A 82 20.57 -10.67 -26.15
N LEU A 83 19.30 -11.05 -26.19
CA LEU A 83 18.85 -12.42 -25.91
C LEU A 83 19.48 -13.44 -26.86
N SER A 84 19.70 -13.09 -28.14
CA SER A 84 20.32 -13.92 -29.14
C SER A 84 21.86 -13.87 -29.12
N GLN A 85 22.48 -13.05 -28.27
CA GLN A 85 23.92 -12.91 -28.20
C GLN A 85 24.58 -14.25 -27.81
N PRO A 86 25.54 -14.78 -28.60
CA PRO A 86 26.27 -15.97 -28.24
C PRO A 86 27.27 -15.68 -27.11
N ILE A 87 27.22 -16.45 -26.05
CA ILE A 87 28.15 -16.39 -24.91
C ILE A 87 28.95 -17.68 -24.86
N THR A 88 30.25 -17.56 -24.76
CA THR A 88 31.16 -18.72 -24.59
C THR A 88 31.35 -18.98 -23.09
N ALA A 89 31.01 -20.16 -22.62
CA ALA A 89 31.20 -20.56 -21.23
C ALA A 89 32.70 -20.68 -20.92
N SER A 90 33.15 -19.86 -19.96
CA SER A 90 34.56 -19.92 -19.51
C SER A 90 34.82 -21.19 -18.69
N ASN A 91 36.09 -21.60 -18.62
CA ASN A 91 36.48 -22.68 -17.74
C ASN A 91 36.22 -22.36 -16.26
N VAL A 92 36.38 -21.10 -15.84
CA VAL A 92 36.09 -20.62 -14.46
C VAL A 92 34.62 -20.80 -14.16
N ALA A 93 33.73 -20.34 -15.03
CA ALA A 93 32.27 -20.41 -14.80
C ALA A 93 31.79 -21.86 -14.62
N VAL A 94 32.29 -22.81 -15.35
CA VAL A 94 31.85 -24.21 -15.29
C VAL A 94 32.53 -25.05 -14.23
N THR A 95 33.72 -24.66 -13.76
CA THR A 95 34.48 -25.41 -12.72
C THR A 95 34.30 -24.83 -11.29
N SER A 96 33.79 -23.63 -11.16
CA SER A 96 33.52 -22.98 -9.85
C SER A 96 32.19 -23.43 -9.21
N ILE A 97 31.77 -24.65 -9.50
CA ILE A 97 30.56 -25.29 -8.93
C ILE A 97 30.95 -26.60 -8.25
N THR A 98 30.11 -27.09 -7.32
CA THR A 98 30.32 -28.39 -6.66
C THR A 98 29.78 -29.53 -7.52
N ALA A 99 30.36 -30.72 -7.39
CA ALA A 99 30.03 -31.88 -8.25
C ALA A 99 28.58 -32.36 -8.09
N ASP A 100 27.96 -32.09 -6.92
CA ASP A 100 26.57 -32.44 -6.57
C ASP A 100 25.57 -31.30 -6.85
N SER A 101 26.03 -30.20 -7.41
CA SER A 101 25.17 -29.04 -7.67
C SER A 101 24.30 -29.22 -8.90
N SER A 102 23.19 -28.44 -8.97
CA SER A 102 22.31 -28.45 -10.15
C SER A 102 23.05 -27.95 -11.39
N THR A 103 22.95 -28.69 -12.52
CA THR A 103 23.64 -28.41 -13.77
C THR A 103 22.73 -28.66 -14.96
N ALA A 104 22.94 -27.93 -16.05
CA ALA A 104 22.43 -28.21 -17.38
C ALA A 104 23.49 -28.99 -18.24
N GLY A 105 24.65 -29.30 -17.67
CA GLY A 105 25.76 -29.97 -18.34
C GLY A 105 26.52 -29.08 -19.35
N ILE A 106 26.56 -27.76 -19.06
CA ILE A 106 27.35 -26.82 -19.85
C ILE A 106 28.85 -27.05 -19.57
N VAL A 107 29.64 -27.15 -20.62
CA VAL A 107 31.09 -27.41 -20.54
C VAL A 107 31.90 -26.18 -21.00
N ALA A 108 33.19 -26.16 -20.67
CA ALA A 108 34.07 -25.07 -21.11
C ALA A 108 34.08 -24.95 -22.62
N ASP A 109 34.18 -23.72 -23.14
CA ASP A 109 34.11 -23.33 -24.56
C ASP A 109 32.78 -23.68 -25.25
N GLU A 110 31.75 -24.10 -24.53
CA GLU A 110 30.42 -24.24 -25.08
C GLU A 110 29.79 -22.87 -25.33
N VAL A 111 29.13 -22.70 -26.47
CA VAL A 111 28.49 -21.44 -26.88
C VAL A 111 26.98 -21.59 -26.82
N LEU A 112 26.33 -20.78 -26.00
CA LEU A 112 24.88 -20.69 -25.89
C LEU A 112 24.45 -19.22 -25.98
N SER A 113 23.22 -18.96 -26.41
CA SER A 113 22.65 -17.63 -26.35
C SER A 113 22.32 -17.24 -24.91
N VAL A 114 22.21 -15.93 -24.64
CA VAL A 114 21.74 -15.40 -23.34
C VAL A 114 20.38 -16.00 -22.96
N GLU A 115 19.47 -16.12 -23.92
CA GLU A 115 18.15 -16.70 -23.70
C GLU A 115 18.24 -18.18 -23.29
N GLU A 116 19.03 -19.02 -23.97
CA GLU A 116 19.21 -20.43 -23.61
C GLU A 116 19.88 -20.58 -22.24
N LEU A 117 20.81 -19.69 -21.91
CA LEU A 117 21.39 -19.64 -20.54
C LEU A 117 20.35 -19.29 -19.49
N LEU A 118 19.42 -18.36 -19.77
CA LEU A 118 18.32 -18.06 -18.85
C LEU A 118 17.36 -19.25 -18.67
N TYR A 119 17.09 -20.02 -19.72
CA TYR A 119 16.33 -21.28 -19.63
C TYR A 119 17.06 -22.31 -18.77
N CYS A 120 18.37 -22.51 -18.96
CA CYS A 120 19.19 -23.37 -18.11
C CYS A 120 19.19 -22.91 -16.64
N LEU A 121 19.30 -21.60 -16.40
CA LEU A 121 19.30 -20.98 -15.07
C LEU A 121 18.02 -21.24 -14.29
N LEU A 122 16.87 -21.01 -14.92
CA LEU A 122 15.58 -20.96 -14.22
C LEU A 122 14.86 -22.30 -14.20
N ILE A 123 14.89 -23.10 -15.30
CA ILE A 123 14.18 -24.37 -15.38
C ILE A 123 14.86 -25.48 -14.59
N VAL A 124 16.15 -25.74 -14.87
CA VAL A 124 16.90 -26.81 -14.20
C VAL A 124 17.78 -26.30 -13.07
N SER A 125 17.78 -24.99 -12.86
CA SER A 125 18.57 -24.36 -11.77
C SER A 125 20.09 -24.50 -11.96
N ALA A 126 20.57 -24.47 -13.22
CA ALA A 126 21.99 -24.68 -13.55
C ALA A 126 22.89 -23.63 -12.87
N ASN A 127 23.87 -24.10 -12.06
CA ASN A 127 24.79 -23.24 -11.35
C ASN A 127 25.84 -22.63 -12.28
N GLU A 128 26.36 -23.41 -13.23
CA GLU A 128 27.31 -22.96 -14.24
C GLU A 128 26.68 -21.90 -15.16
N SER A 129 25.37 -22.01 -15.48
CA SER A 129 24.68 -20.99 -16.26
C SER A 129 24.63 -19.66 -15.52
N ALA A 130 24.43 -19.68 -14.19
CA ALA A 130 24.47 -18.47 -13.38
C ALA A 130 25.85 -17.77 -13.45
N ASN A 131 26.92 -18.56 -13.38
CA ASN A 131 28.30 -18.05 -13.48
C ASN A 131 28.60 -17.48 -14.87
N VAL A 132 28.21 -18.19 -15.95
CA VAL A 132 28.40 -17.73 -17.35
C VAL A 132 27.65 -16.40 -17.59
N LEU A 133 26.41 -16.31 -17.13
CA LEU A 133 25.62 -15.08 -17.24
C LEU A 133 26.21 -13.93 -16.40
N ALA A 134 26.75 -14.24 -15.21
CA ALA A 134 27.43 -13.26 -14.37
C ALA A 134 28.66 -12.66 -15.07
N GLU A 135 29.50 -13.51 -15.69
CA GLU A 135 30.66 -13.05 -16.49
C GLU A 135 30.21 -12.24 -17.71
N ALA A 136 29.10 -12.65 -18.37
CA ALA A 136 28.57 -11.92 -19.53
C ALA A 136 28.10 -10.49 -19.19
N VAL A 137 27.54 -10.28 -18.00
CA VAL A 137 27.04 -8.95 -17.55
C VAL A 137 28.13 -8.08 -16.96
N ALA A 138 29.05 -8.66 -16.19
CA ALA A 138 29.99 -7.89 -15.37
C ALA A 138 31.48 -8.16 -15.68
N GLY A 139 31.77 -9.09 -16.57
CA GLY A 139 33.13 -9.50 -16.90
C GLY A 139 33.72 -10.51 -15.92
N THR A 140 33.42 -10.40 -14.61
CA THR A 140 33.84 -11.37 -13.59
C THR A 140 32.69 -11.70 -12.64
N ILE A 141 32.77 -12.88 -12.00
CA ILE A 141 31.78 -13.30 -10.97
C ILE A 141 31.80 -12.35 -9.76
N PRO A 142 32.96 -11.92 -9.20
CA PRO A 142 32.98 -10.93 -8.10
C PRO A 142 32.30 -9.61 -8.46
N ASP A 143 32.60 -9.02 -9.61
CA ASP A 143 31.96 -7.75 -10.04
C ASP A 143 30.45 -7.91 -10.22
N PHE A 144 30.00 -9.08 -10.62
CA PHE A 144 28.57 -9.38 -10.69
C PHE A 144 27.91 -9.47 -9.31
N VAL A 145 28.59 -10.08 -8.35
CA VAL A 145 28.16 -10.16 -6.95
C VAL A 145 28.02 -8.78 -6.34
N ASP A 146 28.94 -7.87 -6.63
CA ASP A 146 28.84 -6.47 -6.20
C ASP A 146 27.59 -5.81 -6.78
N LYS A 147 27.28 -6.04 -8.07
CA LYS A 147 26.03 -5.57 -8.69
C LYS A 147 24.79 -6.20 -8.04
N MET A 148 24.82 -7.49 -7.68
CA MET A 148 23.71 -8.14 -6.96
C MET A 148 23.42 -7.45 -5.63
N ASN A 149 24.47 -7.16 -4.84
CA ASN A 149 24.33 -6.50 -3.55
C ASN A 149 23.89 -5.04 -3.70
N GLN A 150 24.43 -4.32 -4.67
CA GLN A 150 23.98 -2.97 -4.97
C GLN A 150 22.49 -2.96 -5.36
N ARG A 151 22.07 -3.87 -6.26
CA ARG A 151 20.68 -3.92 -6.71
C ARG A 151 19.72 -4.32 -5.59
N ALA A 152 20.14 -5.21 -4.70
CA ALA A 152 19.37 -5.56 -3.51
C ALA A 152 19.09 -4.33 -2.64
N GLN A 153 20.10 -3.47 -2.40
CA GLN A 153 19.93 -2.21 -1.66
C GLN A 153 18.98 -1.26 -2.37
N GLU A 154 19.09 -1.10 -3.69
CA GLU A 154 18.19 -0.26 -4.49
C GLU A 154 16.73 -0.71 -4.43
N LEU A 155 16.49 -2.02 -4.30
CA LEU A 155 15.16 -2.62 -4.13
C LEU A 155 14.62 -2.50 -2.70
N GLY A 156 15.42 -2.00 -1.75
CA GLY A 156 15.06 -1.89 -0.34
C GLY A 156 15.21 -3.19 0.44
N CYS A 157 16.06 -4.12 -0.02
CA CYS A 157 16.37 -5.35 0.70
C CYS A 157 17.31 -5.04 1.88
N GLU A 158 16.79 -5.12 3.10
CA GLU A 158 17.56 -4.79 4.33
C GLU A 158 18.26 -5.99 4.95
N GLY A 159 17.82 -7.21 4.63
CA GLY A 159 18.30 -8.46 5.22
C GLY A 159 18.99 -9.40 4.22
N THR A 160 19.50 -8.89 3.10
CA THR A 160 20.08 -9.69 2.00
C THR A 160 21.54 -9.37 1.79
N HIS A 161 22.36 -10.41 1.60
CA HIS A 161 23.73 -10.32 1.15
C HIS A 161 24.08 -11.53 0.28
N PHE A 162 24.56 -11.28 -0.93
CA PHE A 162 24.98 -12.29 -1.90
C PHE A 162 26.51 -12.42 -1.93
N VAL A 163 27.02 -13.64 -2.07
CA VAL A 163 28.46 -13.93 -2.28
C VAL A 163 28.73 -14.75 -3.55
N ASN A 164 27.67 -15.23 -4.21
CA ASN A 164 27.76 -15.90 -5.50
C ASN A 164 26.44 -15.75 -6.28
N PRO A 165 26.42 -15.96 -7.63
CA PRO A 165 25.24 -15.77 -8.46
C PRO A 165 24.31 -16.99 -8.49
N ASN A 166 24.69 -18.13 -7.92
CA ASN A 166 24.01 -19.42 -8.06
C ASN A 166 23.30 -19.92 -6.80
N GLY A 167 23.66 -19.38 -5.59
CA GLY A 167 23.07 -19.75 -4.32
C GLY A 167 23.71 -20.99 -3.67
N LEU A 168 24.90 -21.39 -4.06
CA LEU A 168 25.70 -22.33 -3.26
C LEU A 168 25.95 -21.76 -1.87
N HIS A 169 25.93 -22.65 -0.89
CA HIS A 169 25.98 -22.22 0.52
C HIS A 169 27.27 -21.49 0.88
N ASP A 170 27.11 -20.38 1.56
CA ASP A 170 28.13 -19.64 2.28
C ASP A 170 27.43 -19.00 3.51
N PRO A 171 28.05 -18.99 4.71
CA PRO A 171 27.46 -18.35 5.89
C PRO A 171 27.09 -16.88 5.72
N ASN A 172 27.77 -16.18 4.81
CA ASN A 172 27.51 -14.77 4.48
C ASN A 172 26.52 -14.61 3.32
N HIS A 173 26.03 -15.70 2.72
CA HIS A 173 25.03 -15.68 1.66
C HIS A 173 23.64 -15.88 2.24
N TYR A 174 22.95 -14.80 2.57
CA TYR A 174 21.67 -14.84 3.26
C TYR A 174 20.67 -13.85 2.69
N THR A 175 19.40 -14.04 3.02
CA THR A 175 18.27 -13.22 2.61
C THR A 175 17.14 -13.29 3.65
N THR A 176 16.00 -12.67 3.34
CA THR A 176 14.73 -12.81 4.07
C THR A 176 13.61 -13.18 3.10
N ALA A 177 12.49 -13.71 3.59
CA ALA A 177 11.33 -13.98 2.74
C ALA A 177 10.76 -12.69 2.14
N TRP A 178 10.83 -11.60 2.89
CA TRP A 178 10.44 -10.28 2.43
C TRP A 178 11.32 -9.78 1.27
N ASP A 179 12.63 -9.86 1.41
CA ASP A 179 13.56 -9.39 0.38
C ASP A 179 13.45 -10.24 -0.90
N ILE A 180 13.25 -11.55 -0.77
CA ILE A 180 12.97 -12.43 -1.93
C ILE A 180 11.70 -11.98 -2.66
N TYR A 181 10.65 -11.59 -1.92
CA TYR A 181 9.45 -11.02 -2.52
C TYR A 181 9.76 -9.73 -3.30
N LEU A 182 10.53 -8.80 -2.74
CA LEU A 182 10.90 -7.56 -3.41
C LEU A 182 11.65 -7.84 -4.73
N ILE A 183 12.62 -8.74 -4.70
CA ILE A 183 13.40 -9.15 -5.89
C ILE A 183 12.48 -9.83 -6.92
N ALA A 184 11.62 -10.74 -6.47
CA ALA A 184 10.70 -11.46 -7.35
C ALA A 184 9.69 -10.52 -8.02
N ARG A 185 9.12 -9.56 -7.26
CA ARG A 185 8.20 -8.55 -7.77
C ARG A 185 8.83 -7.73 -8.89
N GLU A 186 10.11 -7.38 -8.75
CA GLU A 186 10.85 -6.66 -9.79
C GLU A 186 11.12 -7.56 -11.01
N ALA A 187 11.62 -8.77 -10.79
CA ALA A 187 11.91 -9.73 -11.86
C ALA A 187 10.65 -10.06 -12.68
N MET A 188 9.49 -10.15 -12.05
CA MET A 188 8.21 -10.43 -12.71
C MET A 188 7.72 -9.31 -13.64
N LYS A 189 8.31 -8.12 -13.63
CA LYS A 189 8.02 -7.08 -14.61
C LYS A 189 8.54 -7.44 -16.00
N HIS A 190 9.53 -8.35 -16.08
CA HIS A 190 10.05 -8.87 -17.35
C HIS A 190 9.24 -10.09 -17.79
N GLU A 191 8.52 -9.96 -18.90
CA GLU A 191 7.67 -11.02 -19.45
C GLU A 191 8.44 -12.32 -19.70
N LEU A 192 9.69 -12.23 -20.20
CA LEU A 192 10.53 -13.40 -20.44
C LEU A 192 10.82 -14.17 -19.14
N PHE A 193 11.01 -13.50 -18.02
CA PHE A 193 11.21 -14.15 -16.71
C PHE A 193 10.03 -15.04 -16.35
N THR A 194 8.82 -14.49 -16.41
CA THR A 194 7.60 -15.22 -16.07
C THR A 194 7.34 -16.36 -17.07
N THR A 195 7.60 -16.14 -18.35
CA THR A 195 7.49 -17.16 -19.42
C THR A 195 8.40 -18.35 -19.14
N ILE A 196 9.68 -18.11 -18.82
CA ILE A 196 10.62 -19.18 -18.51
C ILE A 196 10.22 -19.91 -17.23
N CYS A 197 9.89 -19.18 -16.17
CA CYS A 197 9.51 -19.76 -14.87
C CYS A 197 8.24 -20.60 -14.92
N SER A 198 7.30 -20.31 -15.82
CA SER A 198 6.07 -21.09 -16.02
C SER A 198 6.26 -22.29 -16.96
N SER A 199 7.40 -22.37 -17.65
CA SER A 199 7.68 -23.45 -18.59
C SER A 199 7.92 -24.76 -17.86
N LYS A 200 7.21 -25.83 -18.26
CA LYS A 200 7.35 -27.19 -17.71
C LYS A 200 8.59 -27.88 -18.24
N ALA A 201 8.96 -27.58 -19.48
CA ALA A 201 10.13 -28.09 -20.16
C ALA A 201 10.61 -27.11 -21.24
N HIS A 202 11.88 -27.22 -21.64
CA HIS A 202 12.46 -26.47 -22.74
C HIS A 202 13.52 -27.33 -23.46
N ASN A 203 13.64 -27.21 -24.76
CA ASN A 203 14.62 -27.95 -25.55
C ASN A 203 15.75 -27.03 -26.02
N VAL A 204 16.90 -27.12 -25.38
CA VAL A 204 18.12 -26.40 -25.78
C VAL A 204 18.66 -27.03 -27.05
N PRO A 205 18.84 -26.28 -28.13
CA PRO A 205 19.40 -26.80 -29.38
C PRO A 205 20.80 -27.39 -29.21
N ALA A 206 21.25 -28.19 -30.19
CA ALA A 206 22.63 -28.66 -30.25
C ALA A 206 23.58 -27.44 -30.34
N THR A 207 24.69 -27.51 -29.61
CA THR A 207 25.73 -26.48 -29.58
C THR A 207 27.02 -26.99 -30.29
N ASN A 208 28.08 -26.18 -30.25
CA ASN A 208 29.41 -26.58 -30.70
C ASN A 208 30.04 -27.70 -29.86
N LYS A 209 29.50 -27.98 -28.65
CA LYS A 209 30.07 -29.00 -27.72
C LYS A 209 29.09 -30.09 -27.35
N SER A 210 27.77 -29.86 -27.43
CA SER A 210 26.77 -30.78 -26.92
C SER A 210 25.63 -31.01 -27.90
N LYS A 211 25.02 -32.21 -27.83
CA LYS A 211 23.76 -32.49 -28.53
C LYS A 211 22.61 -31.67 -27.87
N ALA A 212 21.49 -31.56 -28.59
CA ALA A 212 20.28 -31.00 -28.02
C ALA A 212 19.92 -31.69 -26.69
N ARG A 213 19.45 -30.90 -25.70
CA ARG A 213 19.10 -31.39 -24.37
C ARG A 213 17.74 -30.83 -23.91
N GLU A 214 16.92 -31.68 -23.34
CA GLU A 214 15.65 -31.30 -22.81
C GLU A 214 15.78 -30.95 -21.33
N LEU A 215 15.34 -29.75 -20.97
CA LEU A 215 15.30 -29.26 -19.62
C LEU A 215 13.88 -29.47 -19.01
N HIS A 216 13.79 -29.96 -17.76
CA HIS A 216 12.53 -30.16 -17.10
C HIS A 216 12.47 -29.37 -15.77
N SER A 217 11.36 -28.68 -15.53
CA SER A 217 11.19 -27.83 -14.38
C SER A 217 11.42 -28.57 -13.05
N THR A 218 12.11 -27.89 -12.14
CA THR A 218 12.29 -28.32 -10.76
C THR A 218 11.08 -28.02 -9.87
N ASN A 219 10.14 -27.19 -10.35
CA ASN A 219 8.96 -26.78 -9.59
C ASN A 219 7.83 -27.80 -9.76
N ALA A 220 7.59 -28.61 -8.71
CA ALA A 220 6.56 -29.64 -8.72
C ALA A 220 5.13 -29.09 -8.63
N LEU A 221 4.93 -27.80 -8.35
CA LEU A 221 3.59 -27.17 -8.44
C LEU A 221 3.11 -27.06 -9.89
N ILE A 222 4.04 -27.00 -10.87
CA ILE A 222 3.71 -26.86 -12.29
C ILE A 222 4.05 -28.08 -13.14
N SER A 223 4.92 -28.98 -12.66
CA SER A 223 5.42 -30.13 -13.44
C SER A 223 5.59 -31.38 -12.57
N ASN A 224 5.02 -32.50 -13.05
CA ASN A 224 5.16 -33.82 -12.41
C ASN A 224 6.40 -34.60 -12.89
N TRP A 225 7.28 -34.01 -13.71
CA TRP A 225 8.39 -34.73 -14.32
C TRP A 225 9.37 -35.28 -13.30
N ARG A 226 9.80 -34.42 -12.34
CA ARG A 226 10.79 -34.81 -11.32
C ARG A 226 10.14 -35.37 -10.07
N THR A 227 8.97 -34.84 -9.68
CA THR A 227 8.33 -35.17 -8.41
C THR A 227 6.81 -35.14 -8.59
N LEU A 228 6.15 -36.23 -8.23
CA LEU A 228 4.70 -36.38 -8.39
C LEU A 228 3.91 -35.88 -7.20
N GLY A 229 2.65 -35.50 -7.45
CA GLY A 229 1.65 -35.29 -6.39
C GLY A 229 1.66 -33.91 -5.73
N TYR A 230 2.14 -32.86 -6.42
CA TYR A 230 2.16 -31.49 -5.93
C TYR A 230 1.56 -30.48 -6.92
N ILE A 231 1.06 -30.91 -8.07
CA ILE A 231 0.46 -29.98 -9.05
C ILE A 231 -0.58 -29.09 -8.36
N TYR A 232 -0.44 -27.80 -8.56
CA TYR A 232 -1.38 -26.78 -8.12
C TYR A 232 -1.88 -26.02 -9.36
N ASP A 233 -3.13 -26.20 -9.73
CA ASP A 233 -3.67 -25.82 -11.06
C ASP A 233 -3.54 -24.34 -11.38
N TYR A 234 -3.47 -23.48 -10.35
CA TYR A 234 -3.32 -22.05 -10.51
C TYR A 234 -1.87 -21.55 -10.51
N ALA A 235 -0.89 -22.44 -10.20
CA ALA A 235 0.52 -22.06 -10.13
C ALA A 235 1.09 -21.81 -11.54
N ASP A 236 1.87 -20.73 -11.66
CA ASP A 236 2.55 -20.31 -12.88
C ASP A 236 4.05 -19.98 -12.68
N GLY A 237 4.66 -20.55 -11.64
CA GLY A 237 6.11 -20.42 -11.37
C GLY A 237 6.39 -20.47 -9.87
N LEU A 238 7.52 -20.02 -9.35
CA LEU A 238 8.69 -19.38 -9.95
C LEU A 238 9.95 -20.26 -9.79
N LYS A 239 10.57 -20.26 -8.56
CA LYS A 239 11.90 -20.85 -8.37
C LYS A 239 12.01 -21.69 -7.10
N THR A 240 12.60 -22.87 -7.25
CA THR A 240 12.96 -23.77 -6.12
C THR A 240 14.39 -23.49 -5.63
N GLY A 241 14.65 -23.78 -4.37
CA GLY A 241 15.99 -23.79 -3.78
C GLY A 241 16.17 -24.94 -2.77
N SER A 242 17.37 -25.49 -2.69
CA SER A 242 17.70 -26.50 -1.67
C SER A 242 19.22 -26.61 -1.49
N THR A 243 19.66 -26.51 -0.26
CA THR A 243 20.97 -26.97 0.23
C THR A 243 20.75 -27.66 1.57
N PRO A 244 21.70 -28.42 2.13
CA PRO A 244 21.57 -29.01 3.45
C PRO A 244 21.26 -27.93 4.53
N GLU A 245 21.89 -26.76 4.47
CA GLU A 245 21.78 -25.70 5.45
C GLU A 245 20.50 -24.86 5.27
N ALA A 246 20.12 -24.59 4.02
CA ALA A 246 18.90 -23.85 3.70
C ALA A 246 17.62 -24.67 3.95
N GLY A 247 17.73 -26.02 3.92
CA GLY A 247 16.54 -26.83 3.80
C GLY A 247 15.93 -26.71 2.40
N ARG A 248 14.62 -26.91 2.31
CA ARG A 248 13.88 -26.75 1.06
C ARG A 248 13.18 -25.40 1.02
N CYS A 249 13.39 -24.69 -0.08
CA CYS A 249 12.85 -23.36 -0.29
C CYS A 249 12.00 -23.33 -1.56
N LEU A 250 10.98 -22.50 -1.58
CA LEU A 250 10.16 -22.25 -2.77
C LEU A 250 9.70 -20.81 -2.78
N LEU A 251 9.92 -20.16 -3.90
CA LEU A 251 9.25 -18.96 -4.33
C LEU A 251 8.23 -19.38 -5.38
N ALA A 252 6.94 -19.22 -5.09
CA ALA A 252 5.88 -19.61 -6.02
C ALA A 252 4.92 -18.44 -6.26
N THR A 253 4.27 -18.48 -7.43
CA THR A 253 3.18 -17.58 -7.78
C THR A 253 2.02 -18.36 -8.35
N ALA A 254 0.82 -17.85 -8.17
CA ALA A 254 -0.42 -18.42 -8.69
C ALA A 254 -1.38 -17.31 -9.09
N VAL A 255 -2.24 -17.60 -10.07
CA VAL A 255 -3.32 -16.70 -10.51
C VAL A 255 -4.64 -17.45 -10.46
N LYS A 256 -5.59 -16.92 -9.68
CA LYS A 256 -6.95 -17.42 -9.58
C LYS A 256 -7.92 -16.24 -9.55
N ASP A 257 -8.96 -16.29 -10.38
CA ASP A 257 -10.02 -15.28 -10.46
C ASP A 257 -9.48 -13.83 -10.61
N GLY A 258 -8.42 -13.67 -11.40
CA GLY A 258 -7.77 -12.38 -11.66
C GLY A 258 -6.85 -11.87 -10.53
N ARG A 259 -6.74 -12.58 -9.41
CA ARG A 259 -5.84 -12.27 -8.31
C ARG A 259 -4.54 -13.04 -8.45
N ARG A 260 -3.41 -12.34 -8.33
CA ARG A 260 -2.07 -12.94 -8.31
C ARG A 260 -1.52 -12.95 -6.89
N LEU A 261 -1.19 -14.14 -6.40
CA LEU A 261 -0.50 -14.33 -5.12
C LEU A 261 0.96 -14.73 -5.35
N ILE A 262 1.84 -14.26 -4.48
CA ILE A 262 3.23 -14.73 -4.35
C ILE A 262 3.39 -15.33 -2.97
N SER A 263 3.85 -16.59 -2.90
CA SER A 263 4.27 -17.25 -1.67
C SER A 263 5.78 -17.45 -1.64
N VAL A 264 6.40 -17.15 -0.51
CA VAL A 264 7.80 -17.44 -0.23
C VAL A 264 7.86 -18.32 1.00
N VAL A 265 8.39 -19.53 0.88
CA VAL A 265 8.62 -20.44 2.01
C VAL A 265 10.08 -20.86 2.03
N LEU A 266 10.74 -20.67 3.17
CA LEU A 266 12.16 -20.95 3.35
C LEU A 266 12.35 -21.92 4.53
N GLY A 267 13.36 -22.78 4.43
CA GLY A 267 13.75 -23.66 5.51
C GLY A 267 12.80 -24.83 5.79
N CYS A 268 12.02 -25.24 4.79
CA CYS A 268 11.15 -26.42 4.93
C CYS A 268 11.94 -27.73 4.98
N SER A 269 11.35 -28.72 5.63
CA SER A 269 11.90 -30.07 5.74
C SER A 269 11.31 -31.06 4.71
N VAL A 270 11.76 -32.31 4.79
CA VAL A 270 11.08 -33.47 4.21
C VAL A 270 10.44 -34.22 5.34
N LYS A 271 9.13 -34.47 5.28
CA LYS A 271 8.39 -35.22 6.31
C LYS A 271 7.82 -36.50 5.75
N ASN A 272 7.97 -37.61 6.51
CA ASN A 272 7.27 -38.83 6.19
C ASN A 272 5.82 -38.74 6.66
N ILE A 273 4.89 -38.70 5.72
CA ILE A 273 3.44 -38.60 5.99
C ILE A 273 2.77 -39.81 5.31
N GLY A 274 2.19 -40.68 6.11
CA GLY A 274 1.52 -41.89 5.59
C GLY A 274 2.45 -42.88 4.89
N GLY A 275 3.75 -42.92 5.23
CA GLY A 275 4.74 -43.79 4.62
C GLY A 275 5.37 -43.21 3.35
N GLN A 276 5.05 -41.97 2.98
CA GLN A 276 5.61 -41.27 1.82
C GLN A 276 6.36 -40.00 2.27
N ASP A 277 7.54 -39.79 1.73
CA ASP A 277 8.31 -38.57 1.97
C ASP A 277 7.68 -37.40 1.21
N ARG A 278 7.24 -36.40 1.95
CA ARG A 278 6.60 -35.18 1.44
C ARG A 278 7.58 -34.02 1.50
N LEU A 279 7.74 -33.33 0.38
CA LEU A 279 8.54 -32.11 0.27
C LEU A 279 7.71 -30.92 0.76
N MET A 280 7.97 -30.47 1.98
CA MET A 280 7.08 -29.53 2.66
C MET A 280 7.06 -28.15 2.01
N ASN A 281 8.09 -27.75 1.28
CA ASN A 281 8.08 -26.48 0.54
C ASN A 281 6.95 -26.39 -0.51
N PHE A 282 6.57 -27.49 -1.16
CA PHE A 282 5.42 -27.51 -2.07
C PHE A 282 4.10 -27.58 -1.33
N VAL A 283 4.05 -28.33 -0.22
CA VAL A 283 2.85 -28.46 0.63
C VAL A 283 2.52 -27.09 1.24
N ASP A 284 3.51 -26.45 1.87
CA ASP A 284 3.33 -25.17 2.55
C ASP A 284 2.95 -24.04 1.57
N SER A 285 3.59 -24.02 0.38
CA SER A 285 3.22 -23.03 -0.64
C SER A 285 1.79 -23.20 -1.13
N ALA A 286 1.34 -24.44 -1.41
CA ALA A 286 -0.03 -24.71 -1.80
C ALA A 286 -1.01 -24.33 -0.68
N THR A 287 -0.68 -24.70 0.58
CA THR A 287 -1.48 -24.33 1.76
C THR A 287 -1.63 -22.81 1.92
N LEU A 288 -0.53 -22.05 1.75
CA LEU A 288 -0.57 -20.59 1.80
C LEU A 288 -1.41 -20.00 0.68
N LEU A 289 -1.25 -20.47 -0.55
CA LEU A 289 -2.02 -20.00 -1.70
C LEU A 289 -3.50 -20.28 -1.51
N ASP A 290 -3.87 -21.49 -1.11
CA ASP A 290 -5.27 -21.84 -0.80
C ASP A 290 -5.83 -20.98 0.32
N TRP A 291 -5.05 -20.79 1.40
CA TRP A 291 -5.45 -19.94 2.51
C TRP A 291 -5.72 -18.50 2.06
N GLY A 292 -4.84 -17.93 1.23
CA GLY A 292 -5.01 -16.57 0.70
C GLY A 292 -6.23 -16.43 -0.22
N TYR A 293 -6.50 -17.42 -1.09
CA TYR A 293 -7.68 -17.40 -1.96
C TYR A 293 -8.99 -17.65 -1.22
N ASN A 294 -8.98 -18.52 -0.22
CA ASN A 294 -10.20 -18.94 0.48
C ASN A 294 -10.63 -17.98 1.60
N ASN A 295 -9.70 -17.19 2.13
CA ASN A 295 -9.98 -16.33 3.29
C ASN A 295 -10.07 -14.84 2.97
N PHE A 296 -9.75 -14.43 1.75
CA PHE A 296 -9.81 -13.03 1.33
C PHE A 296 -10.56 -12.90 0.00
N SER A 297 -11.42 -11.88 -0.08
CA SER A 297 -12.13 -11.53 -1.30
C SER A 297 -12.19 -10.01 -1.49
N VAL A 298 -12.28 -9.59 -2.75
CA VAL A 298 -12.53 -8.18 -3.07
C VAL A 298 -13.98 -7.87 -2.76
N LYS A 299 -14.22 -6.85 -1.94
CA LYS A 299 -15.55 -6.38 -1.57
C LYS A 299 -15.72 -4.94 -1.98
N THR A 300 -16.83 -4.65 -2.65
CA THR A 300 -17.24 -3.27 -2.91
C THR A 300 -17.81 -2.67 -1.63
N ILE A 301 -17.24 -1.52 -1.23
CA ILE A 301 -17.59 -0.82 0.00
C ILE A 301 -18.58 0.30 -0.30
N PHE A 302 -18.32 1.06 -1.38
CA PHE A 302 -19.16 2.12 -1.91
C PHE A 302 -19.08 2.13 -3.41
N THR A 303 -20.19 2.54 -4.02
CA THR A 303 -20.25 2.96 -5.41
C THR A 303 -20.37 4.48 -5.49
N THR A 304 -20.18 5.05 -6.66
CA THR A 304 -20.39 6.49 -6.91
C THR A 304 -21.83 6.95 -6.72
N GLU A 305 -22.79 6.00 -6.65
CA GLU A 305 -24.20 6.28 -6.40
C GLU A 305 -24.55 6.33 -4.89
N ASP A 306 -23.67 5.79 -4.04
CA ASP A 306 -23.92 5.72 -2.59
C ASP A 306 -23.71 7.08 -1.93
N LEU A 307 -24.77 7.62 -1.32
CA LEU A 307 -24.71 8.83 -0.52
C LEU A 307 -24.15 8.51 0.89
N ILE A 308 -22.99 9.11 1.20
CA ILE A 308 -22.20 8.72 2.37
C ILE A 308 -22.55 9.54 3.59
N GLN A 309 -22.59 10.86 3.46
CA GLN A 309 -22.80 11.79 4.58
C GLN A 309 -23.31 13.13 4.09
N GLU A 310 -24.00 13.86 4.96
CA GLU A 310 -24.35 15.26 4.75
C GLU A 310 -23.24 16.17 5.29
N VAL A 311 -22.78 17.11 4.46
CA VAL A 311 -21.78 18.13 4.80
C VAL A 311 -22.52 19.45 5.07
N PRO A 312 -22.29 20.12 6.23
CA PRO A 312 -22.92 21.40 6.53
C PRO A 312 -22.55 22.47 5.49
N VAL A 313 -23.56 23.23 5.03
CA VAL A 313 -23.38 24.32 4.06
C VAL A 313 -23.78 25.66 4.66
N ALA A 314 -22.89 26.62 4.54
CA ALA A 314 -23.16 28.03 4.89
C ALA A 314 -23.44 28.85 3.63
N LEU A 315 -24.03 30.06 3.84
CA LEU A 315 -24.31 31.07 2.81
C LEU A 315 -25.41 30.65 1.81
N SER A 316 -26.16 29.58 2.06
CA SER A 316 -27.37 29.22 1.34
C SER A 316 -28.62 29.46 2.21
N LYS A 317 -29.79 29.63 1.58
CA LYS A 317 -31.12 29.59 2.21
C LYS A 317 -31.96 28.42 1.75
N GLU A 318 -31.50 27.71 0.72
CA GLU A 318 -32.20 26.58 0.13
C GLU A 318 -31.98 25.32 0.95
N THR A 319 -30.74 25.13 1.43
CA THR A 319 -30.36 23.99 2.27
C THR A 319 -29.28 24.42 3.29
N ASN A 320 -29.19 23.66 4.38
CA ASN A 320 -28.13 23.78 5.38
C ASN A 320 -27.07 22.67 5.22
N GLY A 321 -27.24 21.76 4.28
CA GLY A 321 -26.32 20.66 4.02
C GLY A 321 -26.37 20.21 2.57
N VAL A 322 -25.32 19.54 2.13
CA VAL A 322 -25.22 18.85 0.82
C VAL A 322 -24.73 17.44 1.07
N LEU A 323 -25.38 16.47 0.41
CA LEU A 323 -24.94 15.08 0.44
C LEU A 323 -23.67 14.92 -0.38
N VAL A 324 -22.78 14.05 0.07
CA VAL A 324 -21.55 13.69 -0.65
C VAL A 324 -21.52 12.20 -0.97
N HIS A 325 -20.88 11.88 -2.07
CA HIS A 325 -20.58 10.52 -2.52
C HIS A 325 -19.09 10.33 -2.77
N ALA A 326 -18.62 9.09 -2.92
CA ALA A 326 -17.25 8.80 -3.28
C ALA A 326 -16.95 9.26 -4.72
N ALA A 327 -15.74 9.75 -4.97
CA ALA A 327 -15.32 10.17 -6.31
C ALA A 327 -15.22 9.02 -7.32
N GLU A 328 -15.05 7.78 -6.82
CA GLU A 328 -14.93 6.54 -7.59
C GLU A 328 -15.50 5.37 -6.79
N ASP A 329 -15.75 4.26 -7.46
CA ASP A 329 -16.15 3.02 -6.80
C ASP A 329 -15.02 2.51 -5.93
N VAL A 330 -15.34 2.16 -4.69
CA VAL A 330 -14.37 1.80 -3.65
C VAL A 330 -14.48 0.32 -3.35
N SER A 331 -13.45 -0.44 -3.75
CA SER A 331 -13.38 -1.88 -3.53
C SER A 331 -12.00 -2.26 -2.98
N PHE A 332 -11.96 -3.14 -1.98
CA PHE A 332 -10.71 -3.63 -1.38
C PHE A 332 -10.73 -5.12 -1.18
N LEU A 333 -9.53 -5.68 -1.09
CA LEU A 333 -9.32 -7.02 -0.59
C LEU A 333 -9.50 -7.03 0.93
N LEU A 334 -10.51 -7.74 1.42
CA LEU A 334 -10.81 -7.90 2.85
C LEU A 334 -10.85 -9.37 3.24
N PRO A 335 -10.57 -9.69 4.52
CA PRO A 335 -10.93 -10.99 5.08
C PRO A 335 -12.43 -11.27 4.86
N ASN A 336 -12.77 -12.54 4.63
CA ASN A 336 -14.15 -12.91 4.28
C ASN A 336 -15.17 -12.66 5.40
N ASP A 337 -14.71 -12.66 6.65
CA ASP A 337 -15.50 -12.37 7.84
C ASP A 337 -15.69 -10.86 8.10
N VAL A 338 -14.88 -9.99 7.47
CA VAL A 338 -14.99 -8.54 7.59
C VAL A 338 -16.05 -7.99 6.63
N THR A 339 -17.10 -7.39 7.16
CA THR A 339 -18.15 -6.73 6.36
C THR A 339 -17.85 -5.22 6.20
N PRO A 340 -18.41 -4.54 5.18
CA PRO A 340 -18.25 -3.10 5.00
C PRO A 340 -18.63 -2.25 6.24
N ASP A 341 -19.57 -2.76 7.06
CA ASP A 341 -20.03 -2.05 8.28
C ASP A 341 -19.03 -2.14 9.44
N MET A 342 -18.08 -3.08 9.39
CA MET A 342 -17.00 -3.19 10.38
C MET A 342 -15.87 -2.21 10.13
N LEU A 343 -15.83 -1.56 8.95
CA LEU A 343 -14.81 -0.57 8.63
C LEU A 343 -15.06 0.72 9.41
N VAL A 344 -14.01 1.22 10.04
CA VAL A 344 -14.01 2.54 10.66
C VAL A 344 -13.93 3.59 9.56
N ARG A 345 -14.95 4.46 9.50
CA ARG A 345 -15.10 5.55 8.52
C ARG A 345 -14.76 6.86 9.21
N LYS A 346 -13.68 7.50 8.80
CA LYS A 346 -13.32 8.83 9.29
C LYS A 346 -13.47 9.84 8.17
N VAL A 347 -14.51 10.66 8.22
CA VAL A 347 -14.75 11.73 7.26
C VAL A 347 -14.06 13.01 7.76
N THR A 348 -13.33 13.67 6.87
CA THR A 348 -12.68 14.96 7.09
C THR A 348 -13.17 15.94 6.03
N VAL A 349 -13.99 16.91 6.44
CA VAL A 349 -14.48 17.98 5.55
C VAL A 349 -13.44 19.10 5.51
N TYR A 350 -13.20 19.68 4.33
CA TYR A 350 -12.28 20.80 4.17
C TYR A 350 -12.87 22.06 4.79
N GLY A 351 -12.38 22.41 6.01
CA GLY A 351 -12.74 23.64 6.72
C GLY A 351 -14.04 23.56 7.56
N ASP A 352 -14.43 22.40 8.08
CA ASP A 352 -15.60 22.13 8.94
C ASP A 352 -16.97 22.45 8.34
N THR A 353 -17.07 23.40 7.42
CA THR A 353 -18.32 23.86 6.79
C THR A 353 -18.02 24.25 5.34
N ALA A 354 -18.77 23.73 4.40
CA ALA A 354 -18.71 24.15 3.01
C ALA A 354 -19.44 25.48 2.79
N TYR A 355 -18.97 26.33 1.93
CA TYR A 355 -19.55 27.64 1.61
C TYR A 355 -20.16 27.65 0.21
N ALA A 356 -21.44 27.96 0.10
CA ALA A 356 -22.08 28.15 -1.19
C ALA A 356 -21.47 29.37 -1.95
N PRO A 357 -21.36 29.35 -3.32
CA PRO A 357 -21.92 28.32 -4.19
C PRO A 357 -21.10 27.04 -4.18
N ILE A 358 -21.77 25.89 -4.29
CA ILE A 358 -21.18 24.56 -4.46
C ILE A 358 -21.69 24.02 -5.80
N GLU A 359 -20.82 23.44 -6.59
CA GLU A 359 -21.17 22.76 -7.84
C GLU A 359 -21.25 21.25 -7.59
N ALA A 360 -22.18 20.56 -8.25
CA ALA A 360 -22.20 19.11 -8.24
C ALA A 360 -20.87 18.55 -8.75
N GLY A 361 -20.31 17.55 -8.07
CA GLY A 361 -18.98 17.03 -8.34
C GLY A 361 -17.82 17.83 -7.71
N GLN A 362 -18.09 18.92 -6.98
CA GLN A 362 -17.06 19.66 -6.26
C GLN A 362 -16.53 18.82 -5.08
N GLU A 363 -15.21 18.72 -4.94
CA GLU A 363 -14.55 18.06 -3.83
C GLU A 363 -14.75 18.87 -2.52
N LEU A 364 -15.36 18.24 -1.50
CA LEU A 364 -15.67 18.86 -0.22
C LEU A 364 -14.91 18.28 0.96
N GLY A 365 -14.25 17.16 0.77
CA GLY A 365 -13.51 16.48 1.82
C GLY A 365 -12.96 15.13 1.38
N GLU A 366 -12.54 14.36 2.36
CA GLU A 366 -12.03 13.00 2.17
C GLU A 366 -12.57 12.06 3.25
N MET A 367 -12.63 10.78 2.93
CA MET A 367 -12.99 9.73 3.86
C MET A 367 -11.87 8.69 3.92
N THR A 368 -11.34 8.44 5.11
CA THR A 368 -10.38 7.36 5.38
C THR A 368 -11.15 6.14 5.88
N LEU A 369 -10.85 4.99 5.27
CA LEU A 369 -11.40 3.69 5.63
C LEU A 369 -10.31 2.84 6.27
N SER A 370 -10.57 2.33 7.48
CA SER A 370 -9.62 1.51 8.23
C SER A 370 -10.30 0.36 8.97
N TYR A 371 -9.56 -0.70 9.23
CA TYR A 371 -9.97 -1.85 10.03
C TYR A 371 -8.74 -2.43 10.71
N ASP A 372 -8.84 -2.77 11.99
CA ASP A 372 -7.77 -3.37 12.80
C ASP A 372 -6.43 -2.61 12.70
N GLY A 373 -6.51 -1.28 12.74
CA GLY A 373 -5.33 -0.39 12.64
C GLY A 373 -4.72 -0.23 11.25
N TYR A 374 -5.21 -0.96 10.25
CA TYR A 374 -4.76 -0.84 8.87
C TYR A 374 -5.68 0.12 8.10
N THR A 375 -5.08 1.09 7.38
CA THR A 375 -5.81 1.99 6.48
C THR A 375 -5.86 1.41 5.08
N TYR A 376 -7.06 1.14 4.58
CA TYR A 376 -7.28 0.57 3.25
C TYR A 376 -7.26 1.61 2.15
N ALA A 377 -7.89 2.77 2.38
CA ALA A 377 -7.85 3.88 1.44
C ALA A 377 -8.25 5.20 2.09
N THR A 378 -7.89 6.28 1.41
CA THR A 378 -8.47 7.62 1.58
C THR A 378 -9.12 8.01 0.27
N VAL A 379 -10.42 8.28 0.31
CA VAL A 379 -11.27 8.52 -0.86
C VAL A 379 -11.78 9.95 -0.82
N LYS A 380 -11.74 10.65 -1.96
CA LYS A 380 -12.31 11.99 -2.10
C LYS A 380 -13.83 11.93 -2.05
N LEU A 381 -14.42 12.94 -1.40
CA LEU A 381 -15.86 13.10 -1.29
C LEU A 381 -16.31 14.28 -2.15
N LEU A 382 -17.23 14.01 -3.08
CA LEU A 382 -17.77 14.97 -4.02
C LEU A 382 -19.20 15.35 -3.66
N ALA A 383 -19.58 16.61 -3.88
CA ALA A 383 -20.96 17.08 -3.71
C ALA A 383 -21.91 16.37 -4.70
N ALA A 384 -22.98 15.76 -4.20
CA ALA A 384 -23.99 15.12 -5.04
C ALA A 384 -24.82 16.14 -5.83
N ASP A 385 -25.09 17.31 -5.22
CA ASP A 385 -25.91 18.35 -5.79
C ASP A 385 -25.23 19.72 -5.77
N SER A 386 -25.68 20.61 -6.65
CA SER A 386 -25.27 22.02 -6.63
C SER A 386 -26.09 22.80 -5.59
N VAL A 387 -25.42 23.69 -4.84
CA VAL A 387 -26.06 24.56 -3.85
C VAL A 387 -25.81 26.03 -4.21
N SER A 388 -26.90 26.78 -4.43
CA SER A 388 -26.80 28.20 -4.80
C SER A 388 -26.47 29.08 -3.59
N VAL A 389 -25.70 30.17 -3.85
CA VAL A 389 -25.34 31.14 -2.80
C VAL A 389 -26.45 32.17 -2.60
N ASN A 390 -26.76 32.45 -1.34
CA ASN A 390 -27.57 33.62 -1.00
C ASN A 390 -26.72 34.89 -0.95
N ARG A 391 -26.93 35.79 -1.92
CA ARG A 391 -26.12 37.03 -2.09
C ARG A 391 -26.13 37.91 -0.82
N PHE A 392 -27.22 37.96 -0.06
CA PHE A 392 -27.31 38.73 1.16
C PHE A 392 -26.43 38.12 2.29
N LEU A 393 -26.47 36.81 2.46
CA LEU A 393 -25.62 36.11 3.43
C LEU A 393 -24.16 36.21 3.04
N GLN A 394 -23.85 36.08 1.75
CA GLN A 394 -22.50 36.25 1.23
C GLN A 394 -21.95 37.64 1.48
N GLY A 395 -22.76 38.69 1.20
CA GLY A 395 -22.38 40.08 1.48
C GLY A 395 -22.12 40.33 2.96
N LYS A 396 -22.98 39.80 3.85
CA LYS A 396 -22.79 39.87 5.31
C LYS A 396 -21.50 39.14 5.74
N TYR A 397 -21.22 37.99 5.18
CA TYR A 397 -20.00 37.21 5.46
C TYR A 397 -18.74 37.97 5.03
N ILE A 398 -18.71 38.48 3.79
CA ILE A 398 -17.58 39.25 3.25
C ILE A 398 -17.33 40.50 4.11
N LEU A 399 -18.41 41.20 4.50
CA LEU A 399 -18.31 42.37 5.36
C LEU A 399 -17.77 42.01 6.75
N GLY A 400 -18.24 40.87 7.33
CA GLY A 400 -17.73 40.33 8.59
C GLY A 400 -16.25 39.98 8.51
N GLN A 401 -15.83 39.28 7.44
CA GLN A 401 -14.44 38.96 7.19
C GLN A 401 -13.57 40.22 7.05
N PHE A 402 -14.08 41.25 6.33
CA PHE A 402 -13.38 42.52 6.20
C PHE A 402 -13.14 43.19 7.53
N PHE A 403 -14.17 43.33 8.37
CA PHE A 403 -14.06 43.94 9.71
C PHE A 403 -13.34 43.04 10.74
N SER A 404 -13.17 41.75 10.48
CA SER A 404 -12.40 40.86 11.34
C SER A 404 -10.89 41.07 11.26
N LYS A 405 -10.38 41.63 10.14
CA LYS A 405 -8.95 41.91 9.94
C LYS A 405 -8.43 42.91 10.96
N THR A 406 -7.32 42.60 11.62
CA THR A 406 -6.72 43.44 12.66
C THR A 406 -6.47 44.88 12.23
N ILE A 407 -5.98 45.09 11.02
CA ILE A 407 -5.73 46.42 10.44
C ILE A 407 -7.03 47.19 10.31
N VAL A 408 -8.12 46.57 9.84
CA VAL A 408 -9.42 47.20 9.68
C VAL A 408 -10.02 47.56 11.03
N LYS A 409 -9.87 46.71 12.04
CA LYS A 409 -10.29 47.02 13.43
C LYS A 409 -9.56 48.23 13.97
N ILE A 410 -8.24 48.33 13.78
CA ILE A 410 -7.43 49.48 14.20
C ILE A 410 -7.90 50.75 13.49
N ILE A 411 -8.05 50.69 12.15
CA ILE A 411 -8.54 51.86 11.35
C ILE A 411 -9.92 52.27 11.84
N THR A 412 -10.83 51.32 12.05
CA THR A 412 -12.19 51.61 12.53
C THR A 412 -12.17 52.32 13.90
N ILE A 413 -11.34 51.84 14.84
CA ILE A 413 -11.17 52.48 16.13
C ILE A 413 -10.63 53.91 15.98
N VAL A 414 -9.60 54.12 15.13
CA VAL A 414 -9.03 55.43 14.88
C VAL A 414 -10.09 56.39 14.31
N VAL A 415 -10.89 55.93 13.34
CA VAL A 415 -11.96 56.70 12.73
C VAL A 415 -13.04 57.12 13.77
N ILE A 416 -13.43 56.16 14.62
CA ILE A 416 -14.40 56.43 15.72
C ILE A 416 -13.82 57.46 16.70
N LEU A 417 -12.56 57.34 17.09
CA LEU A 417 -11.89 58.28 18.00
C LEU A 417 -11.79 59.68 17.37
N LEU A 418 -11.45 59.74 16.08
CA LEU A 418 -11.45 61.01 15.32
C LEU A 418 -12.83 61.63 15.25
N ALA A 419 -13.88 60.88 14.98
CA ALA A 419 -15.25 61.33 14.92
C ALA A 419 -15.71 61.87 16.33
N LEU A 420 -15.40 61.17 17.38
CA LEU A 420 -15.65 61.61 18.75
C LEU A 420 -14.92 62.93 19.10
N PHE A 421 -13.65 62.98 18.71
CA PHE A 421 -12.83 64.20 18.84
C PHE A 421 -13.46 65.39 18.11
N LEU A 422 -13.87 65.23 16.86
CA LEU A 422 -14.56 66.27 16.10
C LEU A 422 -15.87 66.70 16.73
N VAL A 423 -16.70 65.78 17.25
CA VAL A 423 -17.96 66.12 17.97
C VAL A 423 -17.66 66.93 19.22
N VAL A 424 -16.66 66.56 20.01
CA VAL A 424 -16.24 67.31 21.21
C VAL A 424 -15.70 68.69 20.81
N TRP A 425 -14.84 68.75 19.78
CA TRP A 425 -14.28 69.99 19.21
C TRP A 425 -15.39 70.98 18.80
N PHE A 426 -16.38 70.51 18.01
CA PHE A 426 -17.51 71.31 17.60
C PHE A 426 -18.40 71.75 18.78
N LYS A 427 -18.56 70.93 19.83
CA LYS A 427 -19.28 71.35 21.05
C LYS A 427 -18.52 72.41 21.85
N MET A 428 -17.18 72.37 21.87
CA MET A 428 -16.36 73.35 22.58
C MET A 428 -16.31 74.69 21.81
N LEU A 429 -16.38 74.66 20.49
CA LEU A 429 -16.39 75.87 19.65
C LEU A 429 -17.75 76.56 19.55
N ARG A 430 -18.85 75.96 20.03
CA ARG A 430 -20.13 76.62 20.06
C ARG A 430 -20.10 77.77 21.13
N PRO A 431 -20.29 79.06 20.68
CA PRO A 431 -20.26 80.18 21.60
C PRO A 431 -21.41 80.06 22.59
N LYS A 432 -21.08 80.11 23.90
CA LYS A 432 -22.09 80.20 24.96
C LYS A 432 -22.96 81.46 24.73
N LYS A 433 -24.25 81.28 24.40
CA LYS A 433 -25.20 82.37 24.34
C LYS A 433 -25.23 82.97 25.77
N ARG A 434 -24.67 84.19 25.94
CA ARG A 434 -24.79 85.00 27.11
C ARG A 434 -26.25 85.39 27.25
N TYR A 435 -26.96 84.91 28.28
CA TYR A 435 -28.23 85.42 28.74
C TYR A 435 -27.97 86.73 29.46
N SER A 436 -28.29 87.85 28.77
CA SER A 436 -28.32 89.17 29.43
C SER A 436 -29.62 89.34 30.22
N SER A 437 -29.54 89.37 31.55
CA SER A 437 -30.64 89.72 32.44
C SER A 437 -30.89 91.19 32.34
N ARG A 438 -31.91 91.60 31.60
CA ARG A 438 -32.42 92.96 31.63
C ARG A 438 -33.34 93.18 32.87
N ARG A 439 -32.83 93.81 33.94
CA ARG A 439 -33.62 94.38 34.97
C ARG A 439 -34.64 95.36 34.40
N LYS A 440 -35.98 95.16 34.62
CA LYS A 440 -37.00 96.14 34.45
C LYS A 440 -37.21 96.82 35.83
N ASN A 441 -36.81 98.07 35.92
CA ASN A 441 -37.32 99.01 36.91
C ASN A 441 -38.60 99.62 36.40
N GLY A 442 -39.51 99.84 37.32
CA GLY A 442 -40.92 100.10 37.17
C GLY A 442 -41.42 101.50 36.91
N SER A 443 -42.63 101.67 37.17
CA SER A 443 -43.53 102.81 37.18
C SER A 443 -44.23 102.97 35.79
N GLY A 444 -45.50 102.84 35.74
CA GLY A 444 -46.55 103.64 36.34
C GLY A 444 -47.60 103.99 35.31
N PHE A 445 -48.84 103.87 35.76
CA PHE A 445 -50.03 104.60 35.29
C PHE A 445 -50.74 104.22 33.96
N ARG A 446 -51.91 103.64 34.19
CA ARG A 446 -53.28 104.17 34.03
C ARG A 446 -53.86 104.14 32.59
N ASN A 447 -55.05 103.52 32.60
CA ASN A 447 -56.32 103.90 31.93
C ASN A 447 -56.45 103.81 30.40
N TYR A 448 -57.45 103.23 29.89
CA TYR A 448 -58.88 103.36 29.83
C TYR A 448 -59.45 102.72 28.49
N ARG A 449 -60.54 102.03 28.69
CA ARG A 449 -61.68 101.90 27.72
C ARG A 449 -61.35 101.61 26.26
N GLY A 450 -61.92 100.64 25.65
CA GLY A 450 -63.26 100.58 25.21
C GLY A 450 -63.43 99.70 23.97
N ARG A 451 -64.39 98.80 24.13
CA ARG A 451 -65.51 98.49 23.30
C ARG A 451 -65.33 98.09 21.78
N ARG A 452 -65.83 96.90 21.45
CA ARG A 452 -66.69 96.60 20.31
C ARG A 452 -66.00 96.49 18.90
N ARG A 453 -66.06 95.41 18.25
CA ARG A 453 -67.17 94.54 17.74
C ARG A 453 -66.56 93.14 17.48
#